data_0b6cddc54ef6786d3e319422bdcb9eca
#
_entry.id   0b6cddc54ef6786d3e319422bdcb9eca
#
_cell.length_a   1.000
_cell.length_b   1.000
_cell.length_c   1.000
_cell.angle_alpha   90.00
_cell.angle_beta   90.00
_cell.angle_gamma   90.00
#
_symmetry.space_group_name_H-M   'P 1'
#
loop_
_entity.id
_entity.type
_entity.pdbx_description
1 polymer ?
#
loop_
_entity_poly.entity_id
_entity_poly.type
_entity_poly.pdbx_seq_one_letter_code
_entity_poly.pdbx_strand_id
1 'polypeptide(L)'
;VVADVEPLLSWLPGAEVPPGFPGEAELYAIADGVGGRSINVVQGLGTTIDVDRAAEAFAGVCDRAREHGLLVTLEYLPWSGIPDAATALAIVERSGRANGAILFDTWHTFRGPTDEAQLEKIPGARIGSVQINDAPAEPEQSDLVAETMTARLLPGEGDIPLTRWLRWLDAIGSTAPIGVEVFSSELDALPPIEVGRRCGAAARAVLAAARASA
;
A
#
# COMPACT_ATOMS: atom_id res chain seq x y z
N VAL A 1 -14.24 6.76 -10.00
CA VAL A 1 -12.80 7.02 -10.25
C VAL A 1 -12.04 5.86 -9.66
N VAL A 2 -11.17 5.23 -10.44
CA VAL A 2 -10.25 4.19 -9.98
C VAL A 2 -9.00 4.89 -9.47
N ALA A 3 -8.62 4.66 -8.20
CA ALA A 3 -7.45 5.29 -7.62
C ALA A 3 -6.19 4.52 -8.01
N ASP A 4 -6.14 3.25 -7.68
CA ASP A 4 -4.96 2.40 -7.86
C ASP A 4 -5.29 1.18 -8.73
N VAL A 5 -4.29 0.71 -9.49
CA VAL A 5 -4.31 -0.56 -10.22
C VAL A 5 -3.11 -1.37 -9.76
N GLU A 6 -3.35 -2.58 -9.26
CA GLU A 6 -2.33 -3.37 -8.57
C GLU A 6 -2.53 -4.89 -8.73
N PRO A 7 -1.45 -5.64 -8.44
CA PRO A 7 -0.06 -5.19 -8.26
C PRO A 7 0.83 -5.45 -9.49
N LEU A 8 1.92 -4.71 -9.64
CA LEU A 8 3.04 -5.05 -10.51
C LEU A 8 4.12 -5.77 -9.71
N LEU A 9 4.29 -7.07 -9.94
CA LEU A 9 5.22 -7.93 -9.21
C LEU A 9 6.56 -8.16 -9.92
N SER A 10 6.61 -7.90 -11.22
CA SER A 10 7.78 -8.18 -12.08
C SER A 10 8.66 -6.95 -12.36
N TRP A 11 8.72 -5.99 -11.44
CA TRP A 11 9.42 -4.73 -11.65
C TRP A 11 10.93 -4.76 -11.32
N LEU A 12 11.36 -5.70 -10.49
CA LEU A 12 12.78 -5.88 -10.15
C LEU A 12 13.52 -6.68 -11.22
N PRO A 13 14.82 -6.43 -11.42
CA PRO A 13 15.63 -7.16 -12.37
C PRO A 13 15.62 -8.67 -12.11
N GLY A 14 15.24 -9.45 -13.11
CA GLY A 14 15.15 -10.91 -13.02
C GLY A 14 13.86 -11.43 -12.37
N ALA A 15 12.93 -10.56 -11.95
CA ALA A 15 11.62 -10.99 -11.51
C ALA A 15 10.76 -11.43 -12.70
N GLU A 16 10.09 -12.57 -12.54
CA GLU A 16 9.15 -13.08 -13.53
C GLU A 16 7.72 -12.66 -13.16
N VAL A 17 6.85 -12.60 -14.17
CA VAL A 17 5.42 -12.37 -13.95
C VAL A 17 4.81 -13.64 -13.36
N PRO A 18 4.27 -13.62 -12.13
CA PRO A 18 3.66 -14.82 -11.59
C PRO A 18 2.40 -15.22 -12.37
N PRO A 19 2.08 -16.52 -12.45
CA PRO A 19 0.87 -16.98 -13.11
C PRO A 19 -0.40 -16.30 -12.57
N GLY A 20 -1.23 -15.77 -13.44
CA GLY A 20 -2.49 -15.11 -13.09
C GLY A 20 -2.35 -13.61 -12.78
N PHE A 21 -1.14 -13.05 -12.81
CA PHE A 21 -0.93 -11.61 -12.66
C PHE A 21 -0.60 -10.95 -14.00
N PRO A 22 -0.95 -9.67 -14.18
CA PRO A 22 -0.62 -8.92 -15.39
C PRO A 22 0.88 -8.61 -15.43
N GLY A 23 1.43 -8.59 -16.66
CA GLY A 23 2.72 -7.96 -16.92
C GLY A 23 2.60 -6.44 -16.95
N GLU A 24 3.74 -5.75 -16.97
CA GLU A 24 3.78 -4.28 -16.87
C GLU A 24 2.96 -3.60 -17.99
N ALA A 25 3.11 -4.02 -19.25
CA ALA A 25 2.37 -3.43 -20.36
C ALA A 25 0.85 -3.68 -20.25
N GLU A 26 0.45 -4.84 -19.75
CA GLU A 26 -0.95 -5.17 -19.54
C GLU A 26 -1.54 -4.32 -18.41
N LEU A 27 -0.77 -4.11 -17.32
CA LEU A 27 -1.19 -3.26 -16.21
C LEU A 27 -1.41 -1.81 -16.65
N TYR A 28 -0.55 -1.26 -17.52
CA TYR A 28 -0.76 0.07 -18.10
C TYR A 28 -2.02 0.11 -18.96
N ALA A 29 -2.26 -0.91 -19.79
CA ALA A 29 -3.47 -0.98 -20.60
C ALA A 29 -4.75 -1.05 -19.75
N ILE A 30 -4.70 -1.78 -18.63
CA ILE A 30 -5.80 -1.81 -17.64
C ILE A 30 -5.99 -0.42 -17.05
N ALA A 31 -4.93 0.22 -16.57
CA ALA A 31 -4.99 1.54 -15.95
C ALA A 31 -5.56 2.60 -16.92
N ASP A 32 -5.11 2.60 -18.17
CA ASP A 32 -5.64 3.48 -19.21
C ASP A 32 -7.14 3.22 -19.47
N GLY A 33 -7.53 1.94 -19.54
CA GLY A 33 -8.91 1.53 -19.82
C GLY A 33 -9.91 1.92 -18.73
N VAL A 34 -9.47 1.93 -17.46
CA VAL A 34 -10.33 2.29 -16.30
C VAL A 34 -10.14 3.73 -15.84
N GLY A 35 -9.22 4.49 -16.43
CA GLY A 35 -8.86 5.83 -15.99
C GLY A 35 -8.21 5.81 -14.60
N GLY A 36 -7.31 4.85 -14.36
CA GLY A 36 -6.57 4.71 -13.12
C GLY A 36 -5.64 5.90 -12.87
N ARG A 37 -5.40 6.23 -11.59
CA ARG A 37 -4.51 7.32 -11.19
C ARG A 37 -3.08 6.84 -10.98
N SER A 38 -2.91 5.62 -10.47
CA SER A 38 -1.61 5.05 -10.12
C SER A 38 -1.56 3.55 -10.37
N ILE A 39 -0.34 3.04 -10.48
CA ILE A 39 -0.03 1.61 -10.37
C ILE A 39 0.77 1.38 -9.10
N ASN A 40 0.56 0.23 -8.47
CA ASN A 40 1.31 -0.18 -7.29
C ASN A 40 2.35 -1.25 -7.64
N VAL A 41 3.60 -1.06 -7.22
CA VAL A 41 4.66 -2.05 -7.33
C VAL A 41 4.95 -2.68 -5.97
N VAL A 42 5.09 -3.99 -5.97
CA VAL A 42 5.28 -4.81 -4.76
C VAL A 42 6.40 -5.80 -4.99
N GLN A 43 7.25 -6.02 -3.97
CA GLN A 43 8.10 -7.19 -3.91
C GLN A 43 7.39 -8.29 -3.11
N GLY A 44 6.55 -9.08 -3.77
CA GLY A 44 5.76 -10.12 -3.08
C GLY A 44 6.58 -11.29 -2.54
N LEU A 45 7.72 -11.59 -3.18
CA LEU A 45 8.61 -12.69 -2.83
C LEU A 45 10.06 -12.21 -2.80
N GLY A 46 10.87 -12.85 -1.95
CA GLY A 46 12.28 -12.53 -1.80
C GLY A 46 12.56 -11.69 -0.55
N THR A 47 13.67 -11.99 0.10
CA THR A 47 14.02 -11.44 1.42
C THR A 47 15.19 -10.46 1.38
N THR A 48 15.80 -10.26 0.24
CA THR A 48 16.96 -9.39 0.08
C THR A 48 16.77 -8.46 -1.09
N ILE A 49 17.26 -7.24 -0.95
CA ILE A 49 17.24 -6.23 -2.00
C ILE A 49 18.53 -5.40 -1.93
N ASP A 50 19.02 -5.03 -3.10
CA ASP A 50 19.98 -3.95 -3.25
C ASP A 50 19.18 -2.66 -3.49
N VAL A 51 19.19 -1.75 -2.54
CA VAL A 51 18.38 -0.53 -2.57
C VAL A 51 18.70 0.36 -3.77
N ASP A 52 19.96 0.43 -4.21
CA ASP A 52 20.34 1.27 -5.35
C ASP A 52 19.82 0.66 -6.66
N ARG A 53 19.95 -0.65 -6.82
CA ARG A 53 19.38 -1.36 -7.98
C ARG A 53 17.85 -1.32 -8.00
N ALA A 54 17.23 -1.40 -6.82
CA ALA A 54 15.79 -1.25 -6.73
C ALA A 54 15.34 0.16 -7.09
N ALA A 55 16.08 1.18 -6.67
CA ALA A 55 15.80 2.57 -7.05
C ALA A 55 15.94 2.81 -8.56
N GLU A 56 16.95 2.21 -9.20
CA GLU A 56 17.11 2.26 -10.65
C GLU A 56 15.93 1.57 -11.37
N ALA A 57 15.53 0.38 -10.90
CA ALA A 57 14.39 -0.35 -11.46
C ALA A 57 13.09 0.44 -11.28
N PHE A 58 12.85 0.97 -10.08
CA PHE A 58 11.69 1.80 -9.76
C PHE A 58 11.65 3.08 -10.63
N ALA A 59 12.81 3.72 -10.84
CA ALA A 59 12.91 4.86 -11.74
C ALA A 59 12.49 4.51 -13.16
N GLY A 60 12.90 3.35 -13.66
CA GLY A 60 12.49 2.85 -14.98
C GLY A 60 10.98 2.63 -15.10
N VAL A 61 10.34 2.06 -14.07
CA VAL A 61 8.86 1.93 -14.02
C VAL A 61 8.22 3.32 -14.01
N CYS A 62 8.70 4.23 -13.18
CA CYS A 62 8.19 5.61 -13.12
C CYS A 62 8.28 6.33 -14.47
N ASP A 63 9.39 6.15 -15.20
CA ASP A 63 9.58 6.78 -16.50
C ASP A 63 8.57 6.26 -17.53
N ARG A 64 8.30 4.95 -17.57
CA ARG A 64 7.28 4.36 -18.46
C ARG A 64 5.86 4.70 -18.02
N ALA A 65 5.56 4.63 -16.73
CA ALA A 65 4.25 5.01 -16.18
C ALA A 65 3.88 6.47 -16.46
N ARG A 66 4.88 7.36 -16.52
CA ARG A 66 4.67 8.77 -16.87
C ARG A 66 4.12 8.97 -18.29
N GLU A 67 4.43 8.08 -19.22
CA GLU A 67 3.88 8.12 -20.58
C GLU A 67 2.36 7.90 -20.59
N HIS A 68 1.84 7.22 -19.55
CA HIS A 68 0.42 6.98 -19.29
C HIS A 68 -0.20 7.99 -18.30
N GLY A 69 0.58 8.97 -17.84
CA GLY A 69 0.12 9.95 -16.83
C GLY A 69 -0.06 9.38 -15.43
N LEU A 70 0.55 8.22 -15.14
CA LEU A 70 0.37 7.49 -13.89
C LEU A 70 1.41 7.85 -12.83
N LEU A 71 0.99 7.85 -11.57
CA LEU A 71 1.89 7.68 -10.42
C LEU A 71 2.32 6.21 -10.30
N VAL A 72 3.46 6.00 -9.67
CA VAL A 72 3.91 4.67 -9.24
C VAL A 72 4.04 4.68 -7.73
N THR A 73 3.31 3.82 -7.06
CA THR A 73 3.44 3.62 -5.63
C THR A 73 4.25 2.37 -5.33
N LEU A 74 5.09 2.43 -4.31
CA LEU A 74 5.85 1.30 -3.79
C LEU A 74 5.29 0.90 -2.44
N GLU A 75 4.83 -0.32 -2.34
CA GLU A 75 4.35 -0.90 -1.10
C GLU A 75 5.43 -1.75 -0.44
N TYR A 76 5.61 -1.57 0.86
CA TYR A 76 6.52 -2.37 1.66
C TYR A 76 5.77 -3.48 2.41
N LEU A 77 6.36 -4.68 2.44
CA LEU A 77 5.77 -5.87 3.03
C LEU A 77 6.71 -6.46 4.08
N PRO A 78 6.25 -6.76 5.29
CA PRO A 78 7.10 -7.21 6.42
C PRO A 78 7.99 -8.42 6.12
N TRP A 79 7.59 -9.28 5.20
CA TRP A 79 8.31 -10.50 4.83
C TRP A 79 9.21 -10.36 3.61
N SER A 80 9.23 -9.19 2.98
CA SER A 80 9.98 -8.94 1.75
C SER A 80 11.36 -8.30 2.02
N GLY A 81 12.13 -8.07 0.96
CA GLY A 81 13.37 -7.29 1.04
C GLY A 81 13.13 -5.78 1.18
N ILE A 82 11.86 -5.33 1.10
CA ILE A 82 11.42 -3.96 1.39
C ILE A 82 10.46 -4.04 2.57
N PRO A 83 10.97 -4.28 3.80
CA PRO A 83 10.12 -4.65 4.92
C PRO A 83 9.50 -3.46 5.65
N ASP A 84 9.96 -2.24 5.39
CA ASP A 84 9.61 -1.07 6.17
C ASP A 84 9.56 0.23 5.35
N ALA A 85 8.99 1.25 5.97
CA ALA A 85 8.83 2.58 5.41
C ALA A 85 10.16 3.27 5.08
N ALA A 86 11.23 3.03 5.86
CA ALA A 86 12.53 3.64 5.63
C ALA A 86 13.17 3.10 4.35
N THR A 87 13.10 1.80 4.12
CA THR A 87 13.59 1.15 2.90
C THR A 87 12.80 1.62 1.67
N ALA A 88 11.47 1.65 1.77
CA ALA A 88 10.61 2.14 0.69
C ALA A 88 10.91 3.62 0.36
N LEU A 89 11.03 4.48 1.38
CA LEU A 89 11.37 5.89 1.19
C LEU A 89 12.73 6.06 0.52
N ALA A 90 13.73 5.29 0.94
CA ALA A 90 15.07 5.36 0.35
C ALA A 90 15.06 5.00 -1.15
N ILE A 91 14.27 3.99 -1.56
CA ILE A 91 14.11 3.61 -2.97
C ILE A 91 13.42 4.73 -3.75
N VAL A 92 12.31 5.24 -3.24
CA VAL A 92 11.53 6.30 -3.89
C VAL A 92 12.36 7.57 -4.06
N GLU A 93 13.08 8.00 -3.02
CA GLU A 93 13.93 9.20 -3.08
C GLU A 93 15.12 9.05 -4.02
N ARG A 94 15.84 7.90 -3.94
CA ARG A 94 16.99 7.63 -4.82
C ARG A 94 16.58 7.47 -6.27
N SER A 95 15.36 7.05 -6.56
CA SER A 95 14.85 7.01 -7.94
C SER A 95 14.84 8.38 -8.61
N GLY A 96 14.72 9.47 -7.83
CA GLY A 96 14.70 10.84 -8.32
C GLY A 96 13.48 11.18 -9.19
N ARG A 97 12.41 10.39 -9.12
CA ARG A 97 11.22 10.58 -9.97
C ARG A 97 10.08 11.27 -9.20
N ALA A 98 9.50 12.30 -9.83
CA ALA A 98 8.43 13.08 -9.22
C ALA A 98 7.09 12.30 -9.14
N ASN A 99 6.88 11.33 -10.03
CA ASN A 99 5.71 10.46 -10.05
C ASN A 99 5.92 9.16 -9.25
N GLY A 100 7.00 9.05 -8.47
CA GLY A 100 7.22 7.95 -7.53
C GLY A 100 6.79 8.32 -6.12
N ALA A 101 6.08 7.43 -5.44
CA ALA A 101 5.56 7.61 -4.09
C ALA A 101 5.49 6.29 -3.32
N ILE A 102 5.08 6.33 -2.07
CA ILE A 102 4.86 5.17 -1.20
C ILE A 102 3.36 4.87 -1.17
N LEU A 103 2.98 3.61 -1.18
CA LEU A 103 1.70 3.15 -0.69
C LEU A 103 1.85 2.83 0.79
N PHE A 104 1.07 3.50 1.62
CA PHE A 104 1.03 3.30 3.06
C PHE A 104 -0.13 2.38 3.41
N ASP A 105 0.17 1.10 3.67
CA ASP A 105 -0.78 0.12 4.21
C ASP A 105 -0.66 0.02 5.73
N THR A 106 -1.78 0.10 6.43
CA THR A 106 -1.79 0.12 7.90
C THR A 106 -1.46 -1.23 8.50
N TRP A 107 -1.86 -2.34 7.87
CA TRP A 107 -1.53 -3.68 8.36
C TRP A 107 -0.03 -3.99 8.22
N HIS A 108 0.54 -3.69 7.05
CA HIS A 108 1.97 -3.92 6.80
C HIS A 108 2.84 -3.06 7.71
N THR A 109 2.42 -1.84 7.98
CA THR A 109 3.09 -0.96 8.94
C THR A 109 3.02 -1.52 10.36
N PHE A 110 1.86 -2.03 10.79
CA PHE A 110 1.63 -2.52 12.14
C PHE A 110 2.33 -3.87 12.42
N ARG A 111 2.35 -4.76 11.45
CA ARG A 111 3.01 -6.07 11.55
C ARG A 111 4.51 -6.04 11.24
N GLY A 112 4.96 -4.98 10.56
CA GLY A 112 6.34 -4.82 10.11
C GLY A 112 7.24 -4.13 11.14
N PRO A 113 8.52 -3.97 10.80
CA PRO A 113 9.50 -3.29 11.64
C PRO A 113 9.45 -1.76 11.53
N THR A 114 8.45 -1.20 10.85
CA THR A 114 8.27 0.25 10.75
C THR A 114 7.94 0.85 12.11
N ASP A 115 8.71 1.84 12.53
CA ASP A 115 8.46 2.62 13.74
C ASP A 115 8.03 4.06 13.43
N GLU A 116 7.63 4.79 14.46
CA GLU A 116 7.20 6.19 14.31
C GLU A 116 8.29 7.12 13.81
N ALA A 117 9.55 6.86 14.18
CA ALA A 117 10.66 7.69 13.73
C ALA A 117 10.94 7.51 12.23
N GLN A 118 10.55 6.39 11.65
CA GLN A 118 10.56 6.17 10.21
C GLN A 118 9.40 6.93 9.53
N LEU A 119 8.19 6.84 10.09
CA LEU A 119 7.02 7.54 9.55
C LEU A 119 7.20 9.07 9.55
N GLU A 120 7.75 9.63 10.63
CA GLU A 120 8.02 11.07 10.74
C GLU A 120 8.93 11.63 9.64
N LYS A 121 9.74 10.77 9.00
CA LYS A 121 10.65 11.18 7.90
C LYS A 121 9.96 11.23 6.55
N ILE A 122 8.75 10.69 6.42
CA ILE A 122 8.06 10.64 5.12
C ILE A 122 7.41 11.99 4.83
N PRO A 123 7.82 12.70 3.77
CA PRO A 123 7.11 13.90 3.35
C PRO A 123 5.70 13.55 2.84
N GLY A 124 4.68 14.34 3.16
CA GLY A 124 3.31 14.08 2.74
C GLY A 124 3.15 13.92 1.21
N ALA A 125 3.94 14.66 0.43
CA ALA A 125 3.99 14.53 -1.02
C ALA A 125 4.55 13.17 -1.52
N ARG A 126 5.17 12.38 -0.65
CA ARG A 126 5.67 11.04 -0.96
C ARG A 126 4.70 9.93 -0.57
N ILE A 127 3.55 10.24 0.02
CA ILE A 127 2.46 9.28 0.16
C ILE A 127 1.57 9.39 -1.07
N GLY A 128 1.55 8.34 -1.89
CA GLY A 128 0.78 8.29 -3.13
C GLY A 128 -0.60 7.65 -2.96
N SER A 129 -0.71 6.66 -2.09
CA SER A 129 -1.94 5.95 -1.75
C SER A 129 -1.91 5.48 -0.30
N VAL A 130 -3.07 5.30 0.30
CA VAL A 130 -3.25 4.80 1.66
C VAL A 130 -4.26 3.67 1.64
N GLN A 131 -3.89 2.52 2.21
CA GLN A 131 -4.79 1.40 2.45
C GLN A 131 -5.00 1.24 3.95
N ILE A 132 -6.25 1.33 4.39
CA ILE A 132 -6.62 1.14 5.79
C ILE A 132 -7.35 -0.18 5.99
N ASN A 133 -6.98 -0.84 7.04
CA ASN A 133 -7.47 -2.11 7.56
C ASN A 133 -7.22 -2.13 9.06
N ASP A 134 -7.48 -3.25 9.71
CA ASP A 134 -7.17 -3.40 11.13
C ASP A 134 -6.68 -4.82 11.44
N ALA A 135 -6.14 -5.01 12.63
CA ALA A 135 -5.65 -6.29 13.12
C ALA A 135 -5.62 -6.29 14.67
N PRO A 136 -5.74 -7.45 15.32
CA PRO A 136 -5.52 -7.56 16.76
C PRO A 136 -4.05 -7.27 17.10
N ALA A 137 -3.75 -6.89 18.35
CA ALA A 137 -2.39 -6.57 18.80
C ALA A 137 -1.41 -7.73 18.56
N GLU A 138 -1.83 -8.91 18.92
CA GLU A 138 -1.07 -10.13 18.69
C GLU A 138 -1.51 -10.83 17.42
N PRO A 139 -0.58 -11.31 16.57
CA PRO A 139 -0.92 -12.07 15.38
C PRO A 139 -1.71 -13.35 15.73
N GLU A 140 -2.81 -13.57 15.04
CA GLU A 140 -3.58 -14.81 15.18
C GLU A 140 -2.91 -16.01 14.51
N GLN A 141 -2.02 -15.76 13.57
CA GLN A 141 -1.30 -16.76 12.79
C GLN A 141 0.20 -16.48 12.84
N SER A 142 1.00 -17.55 12.90
CA SER A 142 2.47 -17.44 12.86
C SER A 142 3.01 -17.09 11.47
N ASP A 143 2.23 -17.30 10.43
CA ASP A 143 2.54 -16.96 9.05
C ASP A 143 1.86 -15.64 8.68
N LEU A 144 2.65 -14.58 8.57
CA LEU A 144 2.15 -13.23 8.22
C LEU A 144 1.50 -13.18 6.83
N VAL A 145 1.95 -13.99 5.87
CA VAL A 145 1.33 -14.05 4.54
C VAL A 145 -0.06 -14.68 4.63
N ALA A 146 -0.21 -15.76 5.39
CA ALA A 146 -1.52 -16.35 5.62
C ALA A 146 -2.45 -15.41 6.38
N GLU A 147 -1.95 -14.72 7.43
CA GLU A 147 -2.73 -13.77 8.21
C GLU A 147 -3.22 -12.60 7.35
N THR A 148 -2.33 -11.98 6.58
CA THR A 148 -2.70 -10.82 5.73
C THR A 148 -3.75 -11.16 4.68
N MET A 149 -3.75 -12.40 4.19
CA MET A 149 -4.66 -12.85 3.12
C MET A 149 -6.02 -13.33 3.63
N THR A 150 -6.20 -13.55 4.95
CA THR A 150 -7.42 -14.22 5.45
C THR A 150 -8.02 -13.61 6.72
N ALA A 151 -7.27 -12.78 7.47
CA ALA A 151 -7.62 -12.39 8.84
C ALA A 151 -7.51 -10.90 9.12
N ARG A 152 -7.47 -10.06 8.09
CA ARG A 152 -7.56 -8.61 8.31
C ARG A 152 -8.95 -8.25 8.83
N LEU A 153 -9.00 -7.26 9.73
CA LEU A 153 -10.23 -6.71 10.30
C LEU A 153 -10.65 -5.42 9.56
N LEU A 154 -11.92 -5.09 9.69
CA LEU A 154 -12.40 -3.79 9.24
C LEU A 154 -11.77 -2.66 10.07
N PRO A 155 -11.51 -1.49 9.46
CA PRO A 155 -10.95 -0.35 10.18
C PRO A 155 -11.74 0.01 11.44
N GLY A 156 -11.07 0.01 12.60
CA GLY A 156 -11.66 0.28 13.91
C GLY A 156 -12.13 -0.94 14.70
N GLU A 157 -11.93 -2.16 14.16
CA GLU A 157 -12.28 -3.42 14.85
C GLU A 157 -11.07 -4.09 15.53
N GLY A 158 -9.87 -3.54 15.39
CA GLY A 158 -8.63 -4.05 15.98
C GLY A 158 -7.86 -3.03 16.81
N ASP A 159 -6.56 -3.24 16.87
CA ASP A 159 -5.63 -2.49 17.72
C ASP A 159 -4.67 -1.59 16.92
N ILE A 160 -4.79 -1.54 15.60
CA ILE A 160 -3.99 -0.62 14.78
C ILE A 160 -4.32 0.82 15.19
N PRO A 161 -3.33 1.68 15.49
CA PRO A 161 -3.57 3.05 15.94
C PRO A 161 -4.04 3.98 14.80
N LEU A 162 -5.13 3.58 14.10
CA LEU A 162 -5.62 4.22 12.88
C LEU A 162 -5.88 5.71 13.05
N THR A 163 -6.54 6.11 14.13
CA THR A 163 -6.83 7.53 14.38
C THR A 163 -5.56 8.37 14.53
N ARG A 164 -4.51 7.81 15.11
CA ARG A 164 -3.19 8.45 15.24
C ARG A 164 -2.51 8.59 13.87
N TRP A 165 -2.50 7.52 13.07
CA TRP A 165 -1.87 7.55 11.75
C TRP A 165 -2.63 8.42 10.75
N LEU A 166 -3.96 8.45 10.81
CA LEU A 166 -4.77 9.36 9.99
C LEU A 166 -4.49 10.83 10.34
N ARG A 167 -4.34 11.17 11.63
CA ARG A 167 -3.93 12.51 12.05
C ARG A 167 -2.51 12.86 11.60
N TRP A 168 -1.59 11.90 11.66
CA TRP A 168 -0.24 12.07 11.13
C TRP A 168 -0.29 12.38 9.62
N LEU A 169 -1.04 11.62 8.83
CA LEU A 169 -1.23 11.88 7.39
C LEU A 169 -1.78 13.29 7.13
N ASP A 170 -2.79 13.71 7.91
CA ASP A 170 -3.33 15.08 7.81
C ASP A 170 -2.27 16.12 8.21
N ALA A 171 -1.48 15.89 9.25
CA ALA A 171 -0.43 16.80 9.74
C ALA A 171 0.74 16.97 8.77
N ILE A 172 1.15 15.92 8.06
CA ILE A 172 2.19 16.02 7.02
C ILE A 172 1.66 16.56 5.68
N GLY A 173 0.36 16.90 5.61
CA GLY A 173 -0.28 17.44 4.41
C GLY A 173 -0.45 16.42 3.28
N SER A 174 -0.58 15.15 3.59
CA SER A 174 -0.87 14.14 2.57
C SER A 174 -2.23 14.36 1.94
N THR A 175 -2.29 14.28 0.61
CA THR A 175 -3.52 14.35 -0.20
C THR A 175 -3.84 13.02 -0.89
N ALA A 176 -3.16 11.96 -0.49
CA ALA A 176 -3.35 10.63 -1.05
C ALA A 176 -4.79 10.13 -0.82
N PRO A 177 -5.38 9.42 -1.78
CA PRO A 177 -6.64 8.75 -1.56
C PRO A 177 -6.50 7.69 -0.48
N ILE A 178 -7.56 7.51 0.32
CA ILE A 178 -7.63 6.49 1.36
C ILE A 178 -8.63 5.44 0.91
N GLY A 179 -8.16 4.22 0.72
CA GLY A 179 -8.94 3.03 0.41
C GLY A 179 -9.03 2.08 1.60
N VAL A 180 -9.97 1.14 1.54
CA VAL A 180 -10.04 0.01 2.48
C VAL A 180 -9.54 -1.23 1.75
N GLU A 181 -8.53 -1.90 2.33
CA GLU A 181 -8.05 -3.17 1.84
C GLU A 181 -8.13 -4.22 2.96
N VAL A 182 -9.16 -5.06 2.91
CA VAL A 182 -9.40 -6.07 3.94
C VAL A 182 -9.59 -7.43 3.27
N PHE A 183 -8.54 -8.26 3.33
CA PHE A 183 -8.62 -9.68 2.99
C PHE A 183 -9.09 -10.44 4.24
N SER A 184 -10.31 -10.97 4.19
CA SER A 184 -10.95 -11.61 5.33
C SER A 184 -11.85 -12.74 4.89
N SER A 185 -11.60 -13.95 5.37
CA SER A 185 -12.44 -15.10 5.08
C SER A 185 -13.89 -14.93 5.57
N GLU A 186 -14.13 -14.10 6.59
CA GLU A 186 -15.48 -13.78 7.05
C GLU A 186 -16.20 -12.86 6.04
N LEU A 187 -15.49 -11.86 5.51
CA LEU A 187 -16.08 -10.96 4.52
C LEU A 187 -16.30 -11.64 3.18
N ASP A 188 -15.40 -12.56 2.79
CA ASP A 188 -15.53 -13.34 1.55
C ASP A 188 -16.80 -14.19 1.50
N ALA A 189 -17.32 -14.57 2.68
CA ALA A 189 -18.57 -15.29 2.80
C ALA A 189 -19.84 -14.43 2.62
N LEU A 190 -19.68 -13.10 2.53
CA LEU A 190 -20.78 -12.16 2.44
C LEU A 190 -21.07 -11.71 0.99
N PRO A 191 -22.29 -11.26 0.70
CA PRO A 191 -22.57 -10.62 -0.58
C PRO A 191 -21.69 -9.37 -0.80
N PRO A 192 -21.13 -9.14 -2.01
CA PRO A 192 -20.21 -8.02 -2.28
C PRO A 192 -20.76 -6.64 -1.88
N ILE A 193 -22.06 -6.42 -2.04
CA ILE A 193 -22.70 -5.15 -1.67
C ILE A 193 -22.69 -4.92 -0.15
N GLU A 194 -22.80 -5.99 0.63
CA GLU A 194 -22.72 -5.93 2.10
C GLU A 194 -21.27 -5.66 2.54
N VAL A 195 -20.29 -6.30 1.91
CA VAL A 195 -18.87 -6.03 2.14
C VAL A 195 -18.57 -4.56 1.88
N GLY A 196 -18.93 -4.04 0.71
CA GLY A 196 -18.70 -2.63 0.37
C GLY A 196 -19.39 -1.66 1.34
N ARG A 197 -20.59 -1.99 1.82
CA ARG A 197 -21.32 -1.20 2.82
C ARG A 197 -20.58 -1.17 4.16
N ARG A 198 -20.09 -2.32 4.64
CA ARG A 198 -19.34 -2.44 5.90
C ARG A 198 -18.00 -1.72 5.81
N CYS A 199 -17.20 -1.99 4.78
CA CYS A 199 -15.92 -1.32 4.54
C CYS A 199 -16.09 0.21 4.51
N GLY A 200 -17.06 0.70 3.75
CA GLY A 200 -17.31 2.13 3.66
C GLY A 200 -17.83 2.76 4.97
N ALA A 201 -18.59 2.03 5.76
CA ALA A 201 -19.04 2.50 7.08
C ALA A 201 -17.87 2.57 8.07
N ALA A 202 -17.04 1.53 8.14
CA ALA A 202 -15.86 1.45 9.00
C ALA A 202 -14.87 2.57 8.67
N ALA A 203 -14.51 2.76 7.40
CA ALA A 203 -13.61 3.82 6.97
C ALA A 203 -14.12 5.21 7.38
N ARG A 204 -15.40 5.50 7.13
CA ARG A 204 -15.98 6.81 7.54
C ARG A 204 -15.97 7.00 9.03
N ALA A 205 -16.18 5.96 9.83
CA ALA A 205 -16.17 6.04 11.28
C ALA A 205 -14.78 6.40 11.83
N VAL A 206 -13.72 5.71 11.37
CA VAL A 206 -12.35 6.00 11.82
C VAL A 206 -11.85 7.37 11.34
N LEU A 207 -12.20 7.76 10.11
CA LEU A 207 -11.88 9.11 9.58
C LEU A 207 -12.57 10.20 10.39
N ALA A 208 -13.85 10.02 10.72
CA ALA A 208 -14.58 10.96 11.57
C ALA A 208 -13.96 11.05 12.99
N ALA A 209 -13.61 9.90 13.59
CA ALA A 209 -12.95 9.86 14.90
C ALA A 209 -11.56 10.54 14.88
N ALA A 210 -10.80 10.36 13.81
CA ALA A 210 -9.50 11.02 13.64
C ALA A 210 -9.63 12.55 13.57
N ARG A 211 -10.68 13.07 12.94
CA ARG A 211 -10.87 14.50 12.66
C ARG A 211 -11.77 15.22 13.65
N ALA A 212 -12.51 14.51 14.52
CA ALA A 212 -13.38 15.13 15.55
C ALA A 212 -12.63 15.77 16.73
N SER A 213 -11.34 15.47 16.90
CA SER A 213 -10.53 15.90 18.05
C SER A 213 -9.37 16.83 17.65
N ALA A 214 -9.48 17.47 16.48
CA ALA A 214 -8.49 18.42 15.98
C ALA A 214 -8.85 19.85 16.39
#